data_493692f575e77c39acf648f638452e5c
#
_entry.id   493692f575e77c39acf648f638452e5c
#
_cell.length_a   1.000
_cell.length_b   1.000
_cell.length_c   1.000
_cell.angle_alpha   90.00
_cell.angle_beta   90.00
_cell.angle_gamma   90.00
#
_symmetry.space_group_name_H-M   'P 1'
#
loop_
_entity.id
_entity.type
_entity.pdbx_description
1 polymer ?
#
loop_
_entity_poly.entity_id
_entity_poly.type
_entity_poly.pdbx_seq_one_letter_code
_entity_poly.pdbx_strand_id
1 'polypeptide(L)'
;WFAMAAERGEPVTQFKIGYLYEEGVGFEKDLRAAFGWYLKSAEQGIPEAQFKVASFYHDGIAVEKDDKEALKWYTLAAQELPPAMFNLATMYYLGEGTDVDMEKAFGLSLEAARQNDPDAQFRVGKMYFEGKGTEENQEEGLTWFKVAASNGNKWAAEIIAKINGKVPPEA
;
A
#
# COMPACT_ATOMS: atom_id res chain seq x y z
N TRP A 1 6.24 -31.71 -3.04
CA TRP A 1 6.32 -31.36 -1.61
C TRP A 1 5.53 -30.10 -1.31
N PHE A 2 5.72 -29.00 -2.03
CA PHE A 2 5.00 -27.73 -1.78
C PHE A 2 3.47 -27.87 -1.92
N ALA A 3 2.98 -28.55 -2.97
CA ALA A 3 1.54 -28.76 -3.16
C ALA A 3 0.91 -29.57 -2.01
N MET A 4 1.60 -30.60 -1.54
CA MET A 4 1.13 -31.42 -0.40
C MET A 4 1.10 -30.63 0.93
N ALA A 5 2.06 -29.72 1.17
CA ALA A 5 2.06 -28.89 2.38
C ALA A 5 0.96 -27.83 2.33
N ALA A 6 0.70 -27.22 1.17
CA ALA A 6 -0.40 -26.31 0.97
C ALA A 6 -1.77 -26.96 1.09
N GLU A 7 -1.92 -28.18 0.60
CA GLU A 7 -3.15 -28.99 0.78
C GLU A 7 -3.39 -29.34 2.25
N ARG A 8 -2.32 -29.44 3.05
CA ARG A 8 -2.40 -29.60 4.52
C ARG A 8 -2.76 -28.31 5.26
N GLY A 9 -2.92 -27.20 4.55
CA GLY A 9 -3.41 -25.94 5.11
C GLY A 9 -2.33 -25.02 5.67
N GLU A 10 -1.05 -25.24 5.39
CA GLU A 10 0.01 -24.37 5.91
C GLU A 10 -0.02 -22.99 5.19
N PRO A 11 -0.31 -21.87 5.91
CA PRO A 11 -0.67 -20.60 5.29
C PRO A 11 0.48 -19.95 4.52
N VAL A 12 1.71 -20.03 5.01
CA VAL A 12 2.90 -19.47 4.31
C VAL A 12 3.17 -20.23 3.00
N THR A 13 2.95 -21.55 2.99
CA THR A 13 3.10 -22.34 1.77
C THR A 13 1.99 -22.04 0.76
N GLN A 14 0.78 -21.81 1.22
CA GLN A 14 -0.33 -21.36 0.36
C GLN A 14 -0.02 -20.01 -0.30
N PHE A 15 0.50 -19.03 0.46
CA PHE A 15 0.95 -17.77 -0.09
C PHE A 15 2.04 -17.96 -1.18
N LYS A 16 3.05 -18.78 -0.91
CA LYS A 16 4.11 -19.08 -1.88
C LYS A 16 3.58 -19.71 -3.17
N ILE A 17 2.61 -20.63 -3.07
CA ILE A 17 1.99 -21.21 -4.26
C ILE A 17 1.20 -20.17 -5.04
N GLY A 18 0.47 -19.27 -4.36
CA GLY A 18 -0.18 -18.14 -5.00
C GLY A 18 0.81 -17.30 -5.83
N TYR A 19 1.97 -16.99 -5.24
CA TYR A 19 3.05 -16.26 -5.91
C TYR A 19 3.60 -17.01 -7.14
N LEU A 20 3.80 -18.34 -7.04
CA LEU A 20 4.28 -19.13 -8.16
C LEU A 20 3.30 -19.14 -9.35
N TYR A 21 1.98 -19.18 -9.09
CA TYR A 21 0.95 -19.05 -10.13
C TYR A 21 0.89 -17.62 -10.70
N GLU A 22 1.05 -16.59 -9.84
CA GLU A 22 1.07 -15.18 -10.28
C GLU A 22 2.23 -14.91 -11.22
N GLU A 23 3.42 -15.43 -10.93
CA GLU A 23 4.63 -15.22 -11.73
C GLU A 23 4.82 -16.25 -12.86
N GLY A 24 4.10 -17.37 -12.81
CA GLY A 24 4.29 -18.47 -13.78
C GLY A 24 5.59 -19.25 -13.55
N VAL A 25 6.04 -19.36 -12.30
CA VAL A 25 7.27 -20.08 -11.95
C VAL A 25 6.96 -21.51 -11.60
N GLY A 26 7.38 -22.45 -12.45
CA GLY A 26 7.12 -23.88 -12.28
C GLY A 26 5.68 -24.31 -12.61
N PHE A 27 4.80 -23.37 -12.89
CA PHE A 27 3.42 -23.53 -13.34
C PHE A 27 3.15 -22.59 -14.52
N GLU A 28 2.14 -22.88 -15.31
CA GLU A 28 1.59 -21.87 -16.22
C GLU A 28 0.98 -20.72 -15.39
N LYS A 29 1.21 -19.49 -15.82
CA LYS A 29 0.69 -18.29 -15.14
C LYS A 29 -0.84 -18.34 -15.10
N ASP A 30 -1.39 -18.35 -13.89
CA ASP A 30 -2.84 -18.38 -13.65
C ASP A 30 -3.20 -17.48 -12.47
N LEU A 31 -3.71 -16.27 -12.78
CA LEU A 31 -4.07 -15.28 -11.77
C LEU A 31 -5.30 -15.69 -10.94
N ARG A 32 -6.19 -16.54 -11.49
CA ARG A 32 -7.33 -17.07 -10.73
C ARG A 32 -6.90 -18.10 -9.72
N ALA A 33 -6.00 -19.00 -10.13
CA ALA A 33 -5.40 -19.94 -9.21
C ALA A 33 -4.59 -19.21 -8.12
N ALA A 34 -3.80 -18.19 -8.51
CA ALA A 34 -3.05 -17.34 -7.58
C ALA A 34 -3.96 -16.70 -6.53
N PHE A 35 -5.05 -16.06 -6.98
CA PHE A 35 -6.03 -15.47 -6.08
C PHE A 35 -6.63 -16.49 -5.10
N GLY A 36 -7.01 -17.66 -5.58
CA GLY A 36 -7.57 -18.71 -4.72
C GLY A 36 -6.59 -19.18 -3.62
N TRP A 37 -5.30 -19.26 -3.94
CA TRP A 37 -4.27 -19.60 -2.96
C TRP A 37 -3.97 -18.45 -1.99
N TYR A 38 -3.92 -17.21 -2.48
CA TYR A 38 -3.79 -16.03 -1.63
C TYR A 38 -4.96 -15.90 -0.65
N LEU A 39 -6.20 -16.15 -1.11
CA LEU A 39 -7.39 -16.07 -0.26
C LEU A 39 -7.32 -17.07 0.89
N LYS A 40 -6.97 -18.35 0.61
CA LYS A 40 -6.79 -19.37 1.65
C LYS A 40 -5.74 -18.99 2.69
N SER A 41 -4.65 -18.37 2.26
CA SER A 41 -3.59 -17.88 3.14
C SER A 41 -4.03 -16.66 3.95
N ALA A 42 -4.73 -15.72 3.30
CA ALA A 42 -5.24 -14.49 3.90
C ALA A 42 -6.29 -14.76 4.99
N GLU A 43 -7.17 -15.75 4.77
CA GLU A 43 -8.16 -16.20 5.76
C GLU A 43 -7.51 -16.78 7.03
N GLN A 44 -6.26 -17.22 6.93
CA GLN A 44 -5.45 -17.70 8.05
C GLN A 44 -4.57 -16.59 8.68
N GLY A 45 -4.72 -15.35 8.25
CA GLY A 45 -4.12 -14.18 8.87
C GLY A 45 -2.71 -13.83 8.36
N ILE A 46 -2.27 -14.33 7.21
CA ILE A 46 -0.97 -13.90 6.62
C ILE A 46 -1.12 -12.49 6.03
N PRO A 47 -0.41 -11.46 6.56
CA PRO A 47 -0.61 -10.08 6.15
C PRO A 47 -0.29 -9.83 4.67
N GLU A 48 0.76 -10.46 4.14
CA GLU A 48 1.13 -10.34 2.73
C GLU A 48 0.06 -10.95 1.81
N ALA A 49 -0.58 -12.03 2.23
CA ALA A 49 -1.68 -12.63 1.49
C ALA A 49 -2.93 -11.75 1.54
N GLN A 50 -3.24 -11.16 2.70
CA GLN A 50 -4.34 -10.19 2.85
C GLN A 50 -4.12 -8.97 1.95
N PHE A 51 -2.89 -8.46 1.89
CA PHE A 51 -2.51 -7.37 0.99
C PHE A 51 -2.72 -7.75 -0.48
N LYS A 52 -2.29 -8.95 -0.90
CA LYS A 52 -2.49 -9.45 -2.27
C LYS A 52 -3.98 -9.59 -2.62
N VAL A 53 -4.78 -10.18 -1.73
CA VAL A 53 -6.23 -10.31 -1.92
C VAL A 53 -6.88 -8.92 -2.06
N ALA A 54 -6.49 -7.96 -1.21
CA ALA A 54 -6.97 -6.59 -1.29
C ALA A 54 -6.66 -5.96 -2.65
N SER A 55 -5.41 -6.10 -3.13
CA SER A 55 -4.98 -5.58 -4.43
C SER A 55 -5.77 -6.20 -5.59
N PHE A 56 -6.02 -7.50 -5.54
CA PHE A 56 -6.80 -8.19 -6.59
C PHE A 56 -8.24 -7.67 -6.67
N TYR A 57 -8.88 -7.43 -5.52
CA TYR A 57 -10.22 -6.81 -5.50
C TYR A 57 -10.21 -5.36 -5.95
N HIS A 58 -9.23 -4.57 -5.50
CA HIS A 58 -9.10 -3.16 -5.86
C HIS A 58 -8.88 -2.96 -7.35
N ASP A 59 -7.99 -3.76 -7.95
CA ASP A 59 -7.61 -3.65 -9.35
C ASP A 59 -8.54 -4.45 -10.29
N GLY A 60 -9.41 -5.30 -9.75
CA GLY A 60 -10.25 -6.20 -10.55
C GLY A 60 -9.45 -7.29 -11.28
N ILE A 61 -8.36 -7.77 -10.66
CA ILE A 61 -7.49 -8.81 -11.23
C ILE A 61 -8.03 -10.18 -10.86
N ALA A 62 -8.36 -11.00 -11.87
CA ALA A 62 -8.92 -12.35 -11.73
C ALA A 62 -10.28 -12.44 -11.02
N VAL A 63 -10.72 -11.39 -10.37
CA VAL A 63 -12.03 -11.22 -9.72
C VAL A 63 -12.65 -9.91 -10.17
N GLU A 64 -13.96 -9.75 -9.99
CA GLU A 64 -14.61 -8.47 -10.22
C GLU A 64 -14.09 -7.44 -9.21
N LYS A 65 -13.86 -6.19 -9.68
CA LYS A 65 -13.44 -5.09 -8.81
C LYS A 65 -14.45 -4.87 -7.69
N ASP A 66 -13.97 -4.88 -6.45
CA ASP A 66 -14.76 -4.61 -5.26
C ASP A 66 -13.93 -3.82 -4.24
N ASP A 67 -14.07 -2.50 -4.27
CA ASP A 67 -13.34 -1.61 -3.36
C ASP A 67 -13.76 -1.80 -1.89
N LYS A 68 -14.96 -2.32 -1.60
CA LYS A 68 -15.38 -2.62 -0.22
C LYS A 68 -14.68 -3.85 0.33
N GLU A 69 -14.56 -4.90 -0.49
CA GLU A 69 -13.76 -6.07 -0.10
C GLU A 69 -12.28 -5.70 0.00
N ALA A 70 -11.74 -4.91 -0.94
CA ALA A 70 -10.37 -4.40 -0.85
C ALA A 70 -10.12 -3.64 0.46
N LEU A 71 -11.03 -2.74 0.84
CA LEU A 71 -10.94 -1.98 2.10
C LEU A 71 -10.86 -2.89 3.32
N LYS A 72 -11.66 -3.96 3.39
CA LYS A 72 -11.63 -4.93 4.49
C LYS A 72 -10.28 -5.63 4.59
N TRP A 73 -9.79 -6.15 3.46
CA TRP A 73 -8.54 -6.88 3.42
C TRP A 73 -7.32 -5.98 3.67
N TYR A 74 -7.29 -4.74 3.12
CA TYR A 74 -6.26 -3.77 3.47
C TYR A 74 -6.29 -3.39 4.94
N THR A 75 -7.49 -3.28 5.57
CA THR A 75 -7.61 -2.99 7.01
C THR A 75 -6.98 -4.08 7.86
N LEU A 76 -7.12 -5.34 7.48
CA LEU A 76 -6.47 -6.45 8.18
C LEU A 76 -4.96 -6.42 7.98
N ALA A 77 -4.50 -6.31 6.74
CA ALA A 77 -3.07 -6.28 6.41
C ALA A 77 -2.34 -5.09 7.03
N ALA A 78 -3.00 -3.94 7.15
CA ALA A 78 -2.42 -2.71 7.69
C ALA A 78 -2.02 -2.79 9.16
N GLN A 79 -2.47 -3.81 9.89
CA GLN A 79 -2.06 -4.02 11.28
C GLN A 79 -0.58 -4.38 11.40
N GLU A 80 0.00 -5.00 10.37
CA GLU A 80 1.38 -5.49 10.39
C GLU A 80 2.22 -5.05 9.18
N LEU A 81 1.55 -4.57 8.10
CA LEU A 81 2.22 -4.32 6.82
C LEU A 81 2.13 -2.85 6.40
N PRO A 82 3.24 -2.08 6.45
CA PRO A 82 3.25 -0.65 6.09
C PRO A 82 2.70 -0.32 4.70
N PRO A 83 3.01 -1.09 3.63
CA PRO A 83 2.39 -0.85 2.33
C PRO A 83 0.86 -0.95 2.32
N ALA A 84 0.27 -1.80 3.18
CA ALA A 84 -1.17 -1.89 3.31
C ALA A 84 -1.74 -0.64 4.00
N MET A 85 -1.04 -0.05 4.97
CA MET A 85 -1.43 1.21 5.61
C MET A 85 -1.49 2.34 4.59
N PHE A 86 -0.52 2.41 3.68
CA PHE A 86 -0.49 3.43 2.63
C PHE A 86 -1.65 3.28 1.64
N ASN A 87 -1.96 2.05 1.21
CA ASN A 87 -3.08 1.79 0.33
C ASN A 87 -4.42 2.06 1.02
N LEU A 88 -4.57 1.65 2.28
CA LEU A 88 -5.75 1.95 3.09
C LEU A 88 -5.94 3.47 3.26
N ALA A 89 -4.86 4.21 3.52
CA ALA A 89 -4.88 5.67 3.58
C ALA A 89 -5.34 6.28 2.25
N THR A 90 -4.92 5.69 1.12
CA THR A 90 -5.35 6.13 -0.22
C THR A 90 -6.85 5.92 -0.41
N MET A 91 -7.38 4.78 0.00
CA MET A 91 -8.81 4.49 -0.10
C MET A 91 -9.65 5.48 0.71
N TYR A 92 -9.24 5.83 1.94
CA TYR A 92 -9.91 6.88 2.72
C TYR A 92 -9.75 8.27 2.11
N TYR A 93 -8.60 8.57 1.51
CA TYR A 93 -8.37 9.86 0.85
C TYR A 93 -9.24 10.05 -0.39
N LEU A 94 -9.47 8.99 -1.18
CA LEU A 94 -10.23 9.02 -2.43
C LEU A 94 -11.72 8.66 -2.23
N GLY A 95 -12.11 8.04 -1.12
CA GLY A 95 -13.45 7.52 -0.90
C GLY A 95 -13.72 6.22 -1.66
N GLU A 96 -12.71 5.38 -1.85
CA GLU A 96 -12.81 4.09 -2.53
C GLU A 96 -13.31 3.02 -1.55
N GLY A 97 -14.47 2.45 -1.84
CA GLY A 97 -15.13 1.47 -0.96
C GLY A 97 -15.67 2.01 0.37
N THR A 98 -15.50 3.30 0.62
CA THR A 98 -15.95 4.03 1.82
C THR A 98 -16.19 5.51 1.49
N ASP A 99 -16.72 6.27 2.43
CA ASP A 99 -16.73 7.73 2.31
C ASP A 99 -15.32 8.30 2.50
N VAL A 100 -15.08 9.48 1.91
CA VAL A 100 -13.82 10.23 2.12
C VAL A 100 -13.65 10.56 3.61
N ASP A 101 -12.51 10.18 4.16
CA ASP A 101 -12.13 10.46 5.55
C ASP A 101 -10.67 10.93 5.60
N MET A 102 -10.49 12.26 5.53
CA MET A 102 -9.16 12.86 5.47
C MET A 102 -8.37 12.70 6.78
N GLU A 103 -9.05 12.64 7.93
CA GLU A 103 -8.39 12.46 9.22
C GLU A 103 -7.81 11.05 9.34
N LYS A 104 -8.58 10.02 8.94
CA LYS A 104 -8.06 8.65 8.88
C LYS A 104 -6.97 8.50 7.84
N ALA A 105 -7.14 9.10 6.66
CA ALA A 105 -6.11 9.08 5.61
C ALA A 105 -4.79 9.71 6.10
N PHE A 106 -4.86 10.81 6.84
CA PHE A 106 -3.70 11.44 7.45
C PHE A 106 -3.06 10.55 8.52
N GLY A 107 -3.86 10.04 9.47
CA GLY A 107 -3.37 9.19 10.56
C GLY A 107 -2.63 7.95 10.05
N LEU A 108 -3.22 7.22 9.09
CA LEU A 108 -2.62 6.04 8.47
C LEU A 108 -1.35 6.39 7.66
N SER A 109 -1.39 7.51 6.90
CA SER A 109 -0.22 7.99 6.17
C SER A 109 0.93 8.34 7.12
N LEU A 110 0.63 8.97 8.26
CA LEU A 110 1.61 9.34 9.27
C LEU A 110 2.24 8.10 9.92
N GLU A 111 1.44 7.08 10.18
CA GLU A 111 1.93 5.82 10.73
C GLU A 111 2.85 5.08 9.75
N ALA A 112 2.48 4.97 8.48
CA ALA A 112 3.33 4.43 7.43
C ALA A 112 4.62 5.27 7.24
N ALA A 113 4.51 6.59 7.28
CA ALA A 113 5.65 7.50 7.16
C ALA A 113 6.69 7.31 8.30
N ARG A 114 6.22 7.05 9.52
CA ARG A 114 7.08 6.74 10.68
C ARG A 114 7.83 5.42 10.53
N GLN A 115 7.34 4.52 9.70
CA GLN A 115 7.99 3.25 9.33
C GLN A 115 8.93 3.41 8.12
N ASN A 116 9.30 4.66 7.80
CA ASN A 116 10.22 5.03 6.73
C ASN A 116 9.71 4.75 5.31
N ASP A 117 8.40 4.65 5.09
CA ASP A 117 7.85 4.61 3.74
C ASP A 117 7.97 6.00 3.09
N PRO A 118 8.77 6.15 2.00
CA PRO A 118 9.04 7.47 1.41
C PRO A 118 7.84 8.09 0.70
N ASP A 119 6.91 7.28 0.21
CA ASP A 119 5.70 7.77 -0.46
C ASP A 119 4.67 8.24 0.57
N ALA A 120 4.57 7.54 1.69
CA ALA A 120 3.77 7.99 2.83
C ALA A 120 4.35 9.29 3.44
N GLN A 121 5.67 9.41 3.58
CA GLN A 121 6.33 10.64 4.04
C GLN A 121 6.02 11.83 3.13
N PHE A 122 6.08 11.61 1.82
CA PHE A 122 5.71 12.64 0.84
C PHE A 122 4.23 13.04 0.97
N ARG A 123 3.32 12.06 1.10
CA ARG A 123 1.89 12.32 1.29
C ARG A 123 1.62 13.12 2.56
N VAL A 124 2.23 12.76 3.68
CA VAL A 124 2.11 13.49 4.95
C VAL A 124 2.57 14.93 4.79
N GLY A 125 3.72 15.15 4.14
CA GLY A 125 4.19 16.49 3.82
C GLY A 125 3.15 17.31 3.04
N LYS A 126 2.56 16.70 2.00
CA LYS A 126 1.51 17.34 1.19
C LYS A 126 0.24 17.63 2.00
N MET A 127 -0.20 16.70 2.85
CA MET A 127 -1.40 16.87 3.67
C MET A 127 -1.23 18.00 4.70
N TYR A 128 -0.04 18.18 5.29
CA TYR A 128 0.28 19.35 6.11
C TYR A 128 0.26 20.66 5.31
N PHE A 129 0.78 20.67 4.08
CA PHE A 129 0.74 21.87 3.24
C PHE A 129 -0.68 22.27 2.83
N GLU A 130 -1.57 21.31 2.65
CA GLU A 130 -2.94 21.53 2.18
C GLU A 130 -3.96 21.62 3.33
N GLY A 131 -3.56 21.37 4.59
CA GLY A 131 -4.48 21.27 5.72
C GLY A 131 -5.52 20.16 5.56
N LYS A 132 -5.15 19.04 4.95
CA LYS A 132 -6.05 17.91 4.70
C LYS A 132 -5.92 16.85 5.78
N GLY A 133 -6.98 16.66 6.56
CA GLY A 133 -7.01 15.73 7.69
C GLY A 133 -6.14 16.15 8.88
N THR A 134 -5.56 17.32 8.81
CA THR A 134 -4.75 17.97 9.86
C THR A 134 -4.82 19.49 9.69
N GLU A 135 -4.37 20.25 10.68
CA GLU A 135 -4.16 21.70 10.52
C GLU A 135 -3.05 21.98 9.51
N GLU A 136 -3.23 23.05 8.71
CA GLU A 136 -2.19 23.50 7.78
C GLU A 136 -0.92 23.88 8.55
N ASN A 137 0.21 23.28 8.17
CA ASN A 137 1.51 23.54 8.76
C ASN A 137 2.62 23.36 7.71
N GLN A 138 3.01 24.47 7.08
CA GLN A 138 3.99 24.44 6.00
C GLN A 138 5.41 24.04 6.49
N GLU A 139 5.75 24.35 7.73
CA GLU A 139 7.05 24.00 8.32
C GLU A 139 7.17 22.48 8.52
N GLU A 140 6.15 21.87 9.12
CA GLU A 140 6.05 20.41 9.25
C GLU A 140 6.02 19.74 7.87
N GLY A 141 5.22 20.26 6.95
CA GLY A 141 5.15 19.75 5.59
C GLY A 141 6.51 19.74 4.90
N LEU A 142 7.28 20.83 5.03
CA LEU A 142 8.63 20.95 4.49
C LEU A 142 9.59 19.93 5.15
N THR A 143 9.45 19.73 6.44
CA THR A 143 10.25 18.74 7.19
C THR A 143 9.99 17.34 6.65
N TRP A 144 8.75 16.96 6.45
CA TRP A 144 8.40 15.68 5.88
C TRP A 144 8.87 15.52 4.42
N PHE A 145 8.83 16.55 3.58
CA PHE A 145 9.42 16.50 2.24
C PHE A 145 10.93 16.28 2.27
N LYS A 146 11.66 16.90 3.20
CA LYS A 146 13.10 16.66 3.36
C LYS A 146 13.38 15.21 3.75
N VAL A 147 12.60 14.63 4.67
CA VAL A 147 12.71 13.23 5.07
C VAL A 147 12.41 12.31 3.90
N ALA A 148 11.31 12.53 3.18
CA ALA A 148 10.94 11.74 2.01
C ALA A 148 12.03 11.79 0.92
N ALA A 149 12.59 12.97 0.65
CA ALA A 149 13.67 13.14 -0.32
C ALA A 149 14.94 12.36 0.09
N SER A 150 15.30 12.40 1.38
CA SER A 150 16.45 11.65 1.89
C SER A 150 16.25 10.13 1.82
N ASN A 151 14.99 9.68 1.88
CA ASN A 151 14.62 8.27 1.74
C ASN A 151 14.31 7.86 0.29
N GLY A 152 14.61 8.73 -0.69
CA GLY A 152 14.56 8.40 -2.11
C GLY A 152 13.27 8.77 -2.84
N ASN A 153 12.33 9.49 -2.22
CA ASN A 153 11.16 9.98 -2.94
C ASN A 153 11.55 11.11 -3.91
N LYS A 154 11.41 10.86 -5.21
CA LYS A 154 11.83 11.77 -6.28
C LYS A 154 11.00 13.07 -6.30
N TRP A 155 9.70 12.98 -6.06
CA TRP A 155 8.81 14.14 -6.05
C TRP A 155 9.17 15.11 -4.91
N ALA A 156 9.48 14.57 -3.73
CA ALA A 156 9.96 15.35 -2.60
C ALA A 156 11.29 16.04 -2.92
N ALA A 157 12.22 15.32 -3.55
CA ALA A 157 13.52 15.87 -3.94
C ALA A 157 13.37 17.04 -4.93
N GLU A 158 12.46 16.94 -5.90
CA GLU A 158 12.16 18.01 -6.85
C GLU A 158 11.57 19.24 -6.15
N ILE A 159 10.64 19.06 -5.21
CA ILE A 159 10.06 20.17 -4.43
C ILE A 159 11.15 20.88 -3.63
N ILE A 160 11.99 20.13 -2.92
CA ILE A 160 13.10 20.70 -2.14
C ILE A 160 14.10 21.44 -3.04
N ALA A 161 14.42 20.89 -4.23
CA ALA A 161 15.30 21.54 -5.19
C ALA A 161 14.72 22.88 -5.68
N LYS A 162 13.44 22.93 -5.99
CA LYS A 162 12.73 24.17 -6.39
C LYS A 162 12.76 25.22 -5.28
N ILE A 163 12.46 24.82 -4.04
CA ILE A 163 12.48 25.74 -2.88
C ILE A 163 13.88 26.30 -2.64
N ASN A 164 14.92 25.50 -2.81
CA ASN A 164 16.32 25.93 -2.62
C ASN A 164 16.91 26.70 -3.83
N GLY A 165 16.11 27.00 -4.85
CA GLY A 165 16.58 27.69 -6.07
C GLY A 165 17.52 26.89 -6.96
N LYS A 166 17.63 25.58 -6.71
CA LYS A 166 18.38 24.62 -7.54
C LYS A 166 17.40 23.89 -8.44
N VAL A 167 16.97 24.54 -9.52
CA VAL A 167 16.25 23.87 -10.61
C VAL A 167 17.25 22.95 -11.33
N PRO A 168 17.02 21.62 -11.40
CA PRO A 168 17.79 20.79 -12.31
C PRO A 168 17.54 21.28 -13.74
N PRO A 169 18.55 21.30 -14.63
CA PRO A 169 18.33 21.62 -16.03
C PRO A 169 17.28 20.67 -16.60
N GLU A 170 16.32 21.23 -17.31
CA GLU A 170 15.32 20.47 -18.06
C GLU A 170 16.04 19.52 -19.02
N ALA A 171 15.76 18.22 -18.89
CA ALA A 171 16.25 17.19 -19.82
C ALA A 171 15.21 16.94 -20.90
#